data_5290a3707a067d956271de2b7ecf777d
#
_entry.id   5290a3707a067d956271de2b7ecf777d
#
_cell.length_a   1.000
_cell.length_b   1.000
_cell.length_c   1.000
_cell.angle_alpha   90.00
_cell.angle_beta   90.00
_cell.angle_gamma   90.00
#
_symmetry.space_group_name_H-M   'P 1'
#
loop_
_entity.id
_entity.type
_entity.pdbx_description
1 polymer ?
#
loop_
_entity_poly.entity_id
_entity_poly.type
_entity_poly.pdbx_seq_one_letter_code
_entity_poly.pdbx_strand_id
1 'polypeptide(L)'
;MKPQFPTSNLEIDADKVRENVGVVREWIGSDTRLMAVVKANAYGHGAKVMGPVLDPLVDMMAVATLDEAIELRAARVTSPILVMGVPTGETAVSYVTYDITATISDLSHFSILMDGTRYHLNLDTGMHRLGISPNDWASARQQAILNSRLRSGGVYTHYAMADEADHPGVPTQHAQFEKAMEYFDEIPLKYISNGAASLSGQAPMGSIVRTGLPFWGLSPIPPWKQSAQVQSIVKKLQPTTTWVSEVIQQRPIPAGDCVSYGWVWPMPEDGVILTIPVGYAHGFPRNLPPGEAWVAVQTNGGWMKCLLAGRVTMDYILVYAPTKVPAFTKVHLFGGHGMDAWEMARMAETIPYELCTRWTDRVPREVFHLRQPSFE
;
A
#
# COMPACT_ATOMS: atom_id res chain seq x y z
N MET A 1 3.55 9.19 -19.11
CA MET A 1 3.06 10.53 -19.53
C MET A 1 1.66 10.69 -18.95
N LYS A 2 1.41 11.71 -18.13
CA LYS A 2 0.05 11.94 -17.62
C LYS A 2 -0.88 12.23 -18.79
N PRO A 3 -2.08 11.63 -18.85
CA PRO A 3 -3.03 11.92 -19.93
C PRO A 3 -3.45 13.39 -19.86
N GLN A 4 -3.56 14.04 -21.02
CA GLN A 4 -4.02 15.42 -21.12
C GLN A 4 -5.54 15.51 -20.84
N PHE A 5 -6.27 14.47 -21.22
CA PHE A 5 -7.72 14.33 -21.02
C PHE A 5 -8.00 12.99 -20.35
N PRO A 6 -7.83 12.90 -19.01
CA PRO A 6 -8.09 11.66 -18.30
C PRO A 6 -9.58 11.34 -18.30
N THR A 7 -9.91 10.06 -18.50
CA THR A 7 -11.27 9.55 -18.44
C THR A 7 -11.67 9.17 -17.00
N SER A 8 -10.71 9.15 -16.09
CA SER A 8 -10.89 8.89 -14.67
C SER A 8 -9.70 9.38 -13.88
N ASN A 9 -9.85 9.62 -12.60
CA ASN A 9 -8.79 10.05 -11.69
C ASN A 9 -9.00 9.47 -10.28
N LEU A 10 -7.92 9.45 -9.49
CA LEU A 10 -7.98 9.20 -8.06
C LEU A 10 -8.03 10.55 -7.34
N GLU A 11 -9.13 10.79 -6.66
CA GLU A 11 -9.27 11.90 -5.72
C GLU A 11 -8.68 11.47 -4.38
N ILE A 12 -7.61 12.12 -3.91
CA ILE A 12 -6.89 11.77 -2.68
C ILE A 12 -6.90 12.95 -1.71
N ASP A 13 -7.38 12.73 -0.50
CA ASP A 13 -7.45 13.74 0.54
C ASP A 13 -6.24 13.67 1.47
N ALA A 14 -5.33 14.66 1.37
CA ALA A 14 -4.10 14.71 2.16
C ALA A 14 -4.34 15.03 3.65
N ASP A 15 -5.44 15.71 4.02
CA ASP A 15 -5.75 15.93 5.43
C ASP A 15 -6.17 14.62 6.11
N LYS A 16 -6.95 13.78 5.44
CA LYS A 16 -7.26 12.43 5.93
C LYS A 16 -6.01 11.57 6.08
N VAL A 17 -5.03 11.69 5.16
CA VAL A 17 -3.74 11.00 5.32
C VAL A 17 -3.05 11.44 6.61
N ARG A 18 -3.01 12.75 6.92
CA ARG A 18 -2.42 13.27 8.16
C ARG A 18 -3.15 12.77 9.40
N GLU A 19 -4.48 12.79 9.37
CA GLU A 19 -5.31 12.28 10.47
C GLU A 19 -5.07 10.78 10.70
N ASN A 20 -4.99 9.98 9.65
CA ASN A 20 -4.67 8.56 9.74
C ASN A 20 -3.27 8.31 10.32
N VAL A 21 -2.26 9.13 9.96
CA VAL A 21 -0.94 9.06 10.62
C VAL A 21 -1.08 9.36 12.12
N GLY A 22 -1.90 10.32 12.51
CA GLY A 22 -2.22 10.62 13.90
C GLY A 22 -2.82 9.41 14.63
N VAL A 23 -3.78 8.72 14.03
CA VAL A 23 -4.36 7.48 14.56
C VAL A 23 -3.28 6.40 14.73
N VAL A 24 -2.38 6.23 13.74
CA VAL A 24 -1.28 5.28 13.85
C VAL A 24 -0.34 5.64 15.00
N ARG A 25 0.01 6.92 15.15
CA ARG A 25 0.85 7.41 16.25
C ARG A 25 0.22 7.16 17.62
N GLU A 26 -1.09 7.43 17.76
CA GLU A 26 -1.83 7.14 18.99
C GLU A 26 -1.76 5.65 19.36
N TRP A 27 -1.94 4.78 18.39
CA TRP A 27 -1.96 3.35 18.59
C TRP A 27 -0.57 2.76 18.91
N ILE A 28 0.51 3.21 18.27
CA ILE A 28 1.86 2.69 18.55
C ILE A 28 2.52 3.31 19.79
N GLY A 29 2.00 4.42 20.29
CA GLY A 29 2.52 5.16 21.43
C GLY A 29 3.74 6.03 21.12
N SER A 30 4.10 6.90 22.06
CA SER A 30 5.16 7.91 21.92
C SER A 30 6.57 7.31 21.86
N ASP A 31 6.79 6.16 22.46
CA ASP A 31 8.11 5.55 22.60
C ASP A 31 8.53 4.74 21.38
N THR A 32 7.59 4.50 20.45
CA THR A 32 7.81 3.72 19.23
C THR A 32 7.95 4.64 18.03
N ARG A 33 9.03 4.50 17.28
CA ARG A 33 9.22 5.23 16.01
C ARG A 33 8.30 4.67 14.93
N LEU A 34 7.92 5.55 14.00
CA LEU A 34 7.08 5.21 12.86
C LEU A 34 7.87 5.25 11.56
N MET A 35 7.90 4.12 10.84
CA MET A 35 8.47 4.03 9.50
C MET A 35 7.35 3.90 8.48
N ALA A 36 7.20 4.93 7.63
CA ALA A 36 6.25 4.89 6.52
C ALA A 36 6.76 4.00 5.38
N VAL A 37 6.04 2.92 5.09
CA VAL A 37 6.31 2.10 3.91
C VAL A 37 5.57 2.70 2.72
N VAL A 38 6.33 3.28 1.78
CA VAL A 38 5.81 4.03 0.61
C VAL A 38 6.26 3.46 -0.74
N LYS A 39 6.63 2.17 -0.74
CA LYS A 39 6.97 1.42 -1.96
C LYS A 39 5.80 1.32 -2.94
N ALA A 40 6.09 0.87 -4.18
CA ALA A 40 5.12 0.74 -5.26
C ALA A 40 4.31 2.03 -5.46
N ASN A 41 5.04 3.15 -5.64
CA ASN A 41 4.47 4.48 -5.82
C ASN A 41 3.51 4.88 -4.67
N ALA A 42 3.95 4.72 -3.40
CA ALA A 42 3.14 4.91 -2.19
C ALA A 42 1.85 4.07 -2.23
N TYR A 43 1.98 2.76 -2.52
CA TYR A 43 0.83 1.86 -2.75
C TYR A 43 -0.13 2.39 -3.83
N GLY A 44 0.41 2.95 -4.91
CA GLY A 44 -0.37 3.51 -6.00
C GLY A 44 -0.89 4.94 -5.78
N HIS A 45 -0.68 5.54 -4.60
CA HIS A 45 -1.21 6.87 -4.25
C HIS A 45 -0.33 8.04 -4.74
N GLY A 46 0.86 7.76 -5.31
CA GLY A 46 1.75 8.79 -5.85
C GLY A 46 2.86 9.21 -4.90
N ALA A 47 3.99 8.49 -4.90
CA ALA A 47 5.11 8.70 -3.98
C ALA A 47 5.69 10.12 -4.03
N LYS A 48 5.79 10.73 -5.23
CA LYS A 48 6.27 12.12 -5.41
C LYS A 48 5.46 13.17 -4.65
N VAL A 49 4.17 12.93 -4.45
CA VAL A 49 3.28 13.88 -3.77
C VAL A 49 3.09 13.46 -2.32
N MET A 50 2.86 12.17 -2.07
CA MET A 50 2.59 11.65 -0.72
C MET A 50 3.85 11.58 0.14
N GLY A 51 5.04 11.38 -0.45
CA GLY A 51 6.31 11.43 0.29
C GLY A 51 6.47 12.73 1.08
N PRO A 52 6.43 13.91 0.44
CA PRO A 52 6.47 15.20 1.15
C PRO A 52 5.33 15.43 2.16
N VAL A 53 4.14 14.85 1.93
CA VAL A 53 3.02 14.92 2.91
C VAL A 53 3.34 14.11 4.17
N LEU A 54 3.95 12.95 4.02
CA LEU A 54 4.30 12.05 5.12
C LEU A 54 5.60 12.43 5.82
N ASP A 55 6.55 13.08 5.12
CA ASP A 55 7.90 13.39 5.62
C ASP A 55 7.94 14.02 7.01
N PRO A 56 7.19 15.08 7.31
CA PRO A 56 7.19 15.70 8.64
C PRO A 56 6.45 14.90 9.73
N LEU A 57 5.79 13.81 9.38
CA LEU A 57 4.90 13.05 10.25
C LEU A 57 5.50 11.72 10.73
N VAL A 58 6.61 11.28 10.10
CA VAL A 58 7.21 9.98 10.33
C VAL A 58 8.70 10.09 10.67
N ASP A 59 9.26 9.07 11.29
CA ASP A 59 10.68 9.07 11.69
C ASP A 59 11.60 8.53 10.60
N MET A 60 11.05 7.70 9.72
CA MET A 60 11.74 7.10 8.57
C MET A 60 10.73 6.76 7.47
N MET A 61 11.26 6.55 6.26
CA MET A 61 10.51 5.93 5.18
C MET A 61 11.17 4.62 4.74
N ALA A 62 10.39 3.73 4.12
CA ALA A 62 10.92 2.52 3.51
C ALA A 62 10.30 2.28 2.14
N VAL A 63 11.15 1.85 1.22
CA VAL A 63 10.79 1.54 -0.17
C VAL A 63 11.34 0.16 -0.57
N ALA A 64 10.92 -0.36 -1.71
CA ALA A 64 11.40 -1.65 -2.20
C ALA A 64 12.69 -1.52 -3.01
N THR A 65 12.84 -0.46 -3.80
CA THR A 65 13.94 -0.28 -4.75
C THR A 65 14.70 1.02 -4.52
N LEU A 66 15.93 1.07 -5.01
CA LEU A 66 16.74 2.27 -4.94
C LEU A 66 16.14 3.41 -5.77
N ASP A 67 15.55 3.10 -6.93
CA ASP A 67 14.91 4.11 -7.79
C ASP A 67 13.76 4.81 -7.06
N GLU A 68 12.94 4.07 -6.30
CA GLU A 68 11.89 4.65 -5.46
C GLU A 68 12.46 5.60 -4.39
N ALA A 69 13.61 5.25 -3.79
CA ALA A 69 14.27 6.10 -2.81
C ALA A 69 14.81 7.39 -3.45
N ILE A 70 15.44 7.28 -4.63
CA ILE A 70 15.93 8.44 -5.40
C ILE A 70 14.76 9.34 -5.82
N GLU A 71 13.63 8.76 -6.23
CA GLU A 71 12.41 9.51 -6.55
C GLU A 71 11.90 10.31 -5.35
N LEU A 72 11.91 9.74 -4.14
CA LEU A 72 11.55 10.45 -2.90
C LEU A 72 12.54 11.58 -2.60
N ARG A 73 13.84 11.37 -2.75
CA ARG A 73 14.85 12.43 -2.59
C ARG A 73 14.65 13.56 -3.58
N ALA A 74 14.35 13.24 -4.87
CA ALA A 74 14.02 14.22 -5.89
C ALA A 74 12.73 15.00 -5.54
N ALA A 75 11.80 14.39 -4.81
CA ALA A 75 10.62 15.02 -4.25
C ALA A 75 10.88 15.78 -2.93
N ARG A 76 12.17 15.96 -2.52
CA ARG A 76 12.61 16.69 -1.32
C ARG A 76 12.24 16.05 0.01
N VAL A 77 12.02 14.75 0.04
CA VAL A 77 11.91 14.00 1.30
C VAL A 77 13.26 14.04 2.02
N THR A 78 13.25 14.42 3.30
CA THR A 78 14.44 14.61 4.15
C THR A 78 14.64 13.50 5.17
N SER A 79 13.56 12.85 5.61
CA SER A 79 13.63 11.72 6.55
C SER A 79 14.56 10.61 6.05
N PRO A 80 15.18 9.82 6.94
CA PRO A 80 15.95 8.65 6.54
C PRO A 80 15.10 7.70 5.69
N ILE A 81 15.68 7.17 4.59
CA ILE A 81 14.99 6.24 3.70
C ILE A 81 15.73 4.90 3.73
N LEU A 82 15.00 3.82 4.03
CA LEU A 82 15.49 2.44 3.95
C LEU A 82 15.03 1.80 2.64
N VAL A 83 15.98 1.30 1.86
CA VAL A 83 15.68 0.39 0.74
C VAL A 83 15.65 -1.04 1.27
N MET A 84 14.47 -1.67 1.25
CA MET A 84 14.28 -3.05 1.73
C MET A 84 14.73 -4.11 0.73
N GLY A 85 14.97 -3.73 -0.54
CA GLY A 85 15.60 -4.57 -1.54
C GLY A 85 17.10 -4.70 -1.31
N VAL A 86 17.73 -5.58 -2.09
CA VAL A 86 19.16 -5.88 -1.94
C VAL A 86 20.03 -4.93 -2.78
N PRO A 87 21.19 -4.49 -2.28
CA PRO A 87 22.15 -3.69 -3.05
C PRO A 87 22.86 -4.55 -4.09
N THR A 88 23.28 -3.91 -5.18
CA THR A 88 24.17 -4.49 -6.19
C THR A 88 25.42 -3.63 -6.33
N GLY A 89 26.49 -4.17 -6.96
CA GLY A 89 27.72 -3.40 -7.19
C GLY A 89 27.49 -2.13 -8.01
N GLU A 90 26.57 -2.18 -8.98
CA GLU A 90 26.21 -1.03 -9.83
C GLU A 90 25.48 0.07 -9.07
N THR A 91 24.71 -0.29 -8.05
CA THR A 91 23.89 0.65 -7.27
C THR A 91 24.60 1.19 -6.03
N ALA A 92 25.73 0.61 -5.63
CA ALA A 92 26.39 0.89 -4.34
C ALA A 92 26.72 2.38 -4.11
N VAL A 93 27.21 3.08 -5.13
CA VAL A 93 27.56 4.51 -5.05
C VAL A 93 26.34 5.38 -4.74
N SER A 94 25.18 5.01 -5.23
CA SER A 94 23.95 5.80 -5.08
C SER A 94 23.45 5.85 -3.64
N TYR A 95 23.70 4.81 -2.83
CA TYR A 95 23.34 4.82 -1.41
C TYR A 95 24.05 5.94 -0.64
N VAL A 96 25.31 6.19 -0.94
CA VAL A 96 26.07 7.30 -0.32
C VAL A 96 25.65 8.63 -0.95
N THR A 97 25.56 8.70 -2.29
CA THR A 97 25.28 9.94 -3.02
C THR A 97 23.93 10.56 -2.61
N TYR A 98 22.91 9.72 -2.43
CA TYR A 98 21.55 10.16 -2.10
C TYR A 98 21.19 10.02 -0.61
N ASP A 99 22.18 9.69 0.23
CA ASP A 99 21.99 9.50 1.67
C ASP A 99 20.87 8.49 1.98
N ILE A 100 20.97 7.30 1.40
CA ILE A 100 19.98 6.21 1.51
C ILE A 100 20.55 5.08 2.37
N THR A 101 19.72 4.51 3.22
CA THR A 101 20.06 3.36 4.06
C THR A 101 19.85 2.06 3.28
N ALA A 102 20.88 1.22 3.20
CA ALA A 102 20.81 -0.08 2.53
C ALA A 102 20.27 -1.18 3.45
N THR A 103 19.76 -2.26 2.87
CA THR A 103 19.50 -3.51 3.60
C THR A 103 20.59 -4.53 3.29
N ILE A 104 21.20 -5.09 4.33
CA ILE A 104 22.08 -6.25 4.25
C ILE A 104 21.24 -7.50 4.58
N SER A 105 21.04 -8.36 3.59
CA SER A 105 20.27 -9.62 3.69
C SER A 105 21.13 -10.86 3.37
N ASP A 106 22.40 -10.66 3.05
CA ASP A 106 23.38 -11.70 2.75
C ASP A 106 24.77 -11.20 3.11
N LEU A 107 25.69 -12.12 3.46
CA LEU A 107 27.06 -11.76 3.87
C LEU A 107 27.84 -11.06 2.75
N SER A 108 27.58 -11.39 1.49
CA SER A 108 28.22 -10.75 0.34
C SER A 108 27.93 -9.25 0.21
N HIS A 109 26.79 -8.78 0.74
CA HIS A 109 26.43 -7.37 0.67
C HIS A 109 27.39 -6.45 1.45
N PHE A 110 28.08 -6.96 2.47
CA PHE A 110 29.10 -6.18 3.17
C PHE A 110 30.25 -5.74 2.26
N SER A 111 30.61 -6.57 1.28
CA SER A 111 31.67 -6.25 0.31
C SER A 111 31.21 -5.34 -0.83
N ILE A 112 29.92 -5.32 -1.13
CA ILE A 112 29.32 -4.53 -2.21
C ILE A 112 29.20 -3.06 -1.81
N LEU A 113 28.82 -2.77 -0.57
CA LEU A 113 28.52 -1.41 -0.11
C LEU A 113 29.78 -0.56 0.01
N MET A 114 29.68 0.71 -0.35
CA MET A 114 30.75 1.69 -0.27
C MET A 114 30.92 2.26 1.15
N ASP A 115 32.10 2.77 1.43
CA ASP A 115 32.45 3.42 2.70
C ASP A 115 31.46 4.55 3.03
N GLY A 116 31.04 4.62 4.27
CA GLY A 116 30.07 5.60 4.77
C GLY A 116 28.62 5.21 4.58
N THR A 117 28.30 4.13 3.83
CA THR A 117 26.90 3.67 3.66
C THR A 117 26.30 3.29 5.00
N ARG A 118 25.11 3.84 5.30
CA ARG A 118 24.26 3.35 6.39
C ARG A 118 23.56 2.08 5.98
N TYR A 119 23.41 1.14 6.91
CA TYR A 119 22.68 -0.09 6.63
C TYR A 119 21.87 -0.58 7.82
N HIS A 120 20.83 -1.35 7.53
CA HIS A 120 20.12 -2.21 8.49
C HIS A 120 20.31 -3.67 8.10
N LEU A 121 20.54 -4.54 9.10
CA LEU A 121 20.56 -5.98 8.88
C LEU A 121 19.13 -6.51 8.78
N ASN A 122 18.84 -7.29 7.75
CA ASN A 122 17.63 -8.07 7.64
C ASN A 122 17.94 -9.52 8.00
N LEU A 123 17.24 -10.06 8.99
CA LEU A 123 17.42 -11.43 9.47
C LEU A 123 16.23 -12.29 9.04
N ASP A 124 16.50 -13.48 8.55
CA ASP A 124 15.43 -14.46 8.32
C ASP A 124 15.11 -15.21 9.61
N THR A 125 13.91 -15.01 10.10
CA THR A 125 13.38 -15.71 11.28
C THR A 125 12.21 -16.64 10.96
N GLY A 126 11.97 -16.91 9.64
CA GLY A 126 10.90 -17.81 9.20
C GLY A 126 10.02 -17.27 8.08
N MET A 127 10.32 -16.10 7.51
CA MET A 127 9.64 -15.61 6.30
C MET A 127 10.22 -16.27 5.03
N HIS A 128 11.50 -16.63 5.03
CA HIS A 128 12.23 -17.33 3.96
C HIS A 128 12.17 -16.65 2.59
N ARG A 129 12.11 -15.31 2.59
CA ARG A 129 12.08 -14.48 1.37
C ARG A 129 13.39 -13.75 1.14
N LEU A 130 13.85 -13.05 2.14
CA LEU A 130 15.12 -12.34 2.23
C LEU A 130 15.59 -12.37 3.69
N GLY A 131 16.88 -12.22 3.91
CA GLY A 131 17.43 -12.12 5.24
C GLY A 131 18.59 -13.11 5.49
N ILE A 132 19.48 -12.72 6.37
CA ILE A 132 20.62 -13.54 6.79
C ILE A 132 20.10 -14.75 7.56
N SER A 133 20.49 -15.95 7.12
CA SER A 133 20.11 -17.22 7.74
C SER A 133 20.56 -17.30 9.20
N PRO A 134 19.83 -17.99 10.09
CA PRO A 134 20.27 -18.25 11.46
C PRO A 134 21.67 -18.85 11.57
N ASN A 135 22.08 -19.67 10.61
CA ASN A 135 23.42 -20.28 10.59
C ASN A 135 24.53 -19.25 10.34
N ASP A 136 24.20 -18.10 9.77
CA ASP A 136 25.14 -17.06 9.37
C ASP A 136 25.14 -15.85 10.31
N TRP A 137 24.32 -15.81 11.36
CA TRP A 137 24.24 -14.66 12.28
C TRP A 137 25.57 -14.32 12.95
N ALA A 138 26.33 -15.35 13.40
CA ALA A 138 27.65 -15.15 13.98
C ALA A 138 28.63 -14.55 12.96
N SER A 139 28.61 -15.04 11.72
CA SER A 139 29.43 -14.51 10.62
C SER A 139 29.01 -13.09 10.24
N ALA A 140 27.70 -12.79 10.22
CA ALA A 140 27.20 -11.43 9.97
C ALA A 140 27.66 -10.45 11.06
N ARG A 141 27.63 -10.87 12.32
CA ARG A 141 28.19 -10.10 13.44
C ARG A 141 29.67 -9.79 13.24
N GLN A 142 30.43 -10.81 12.88
CA GLN A 142 31.87 -10.63 12.59
C GLN A 142 32.09 -9.68 11.42
N GLN A 143 31.33 -9.82 10.33
CA GLN A 143 31.42 -8.92 9.18
C GLN A 143 31.05 -7.48 9.56
N ALA A 144 30.02 -7.26 10.39
CA ALA A 144 29.64 -5.94 10.86
C ALA A 144 30.79 -5.25 11.64
N ILE A 145 31.54 -5.99 12.45
CA ILE A 145 32.72 -5.48 13.18
C ILE A 145 33.87 -5.16 12.22
N LEU A 146 34.19 -6.10 11.32
CA LEU A 146 35.30 -5.96 10.37
C LEU A 146 35.08 -4.84 9.35
N ASN A 147 33.83 -4.57 8.99
CA ASN A 147 33.44 -3.52 8.04
C ASN A 147 33.06 -2.20 8.76
N SER A 148 33.88 -1.74 9.71
CA SER A 148 33.69 -0.47 10.44
C SER A 148 33.59 0.77 9.52
N ARG A 149 33.95 0.65 8.24
CA ARG A 149 33.70 1.63 7.18
C ARG A 149 32.21 1.86 6.88
N LEU A 150 31.35 0.89 7.20
CA LEU A 150 29.90 0.96 7.07
C LEU A 150 29.27 1.39 8.41
N ARG A 151 28.08 1.98 8.36
CA ARG A 151 27.39 2.50 9.53
C ARG A 151 26.15 1.66 9.85
N SER A 152 26.25 0.79 10.85
CA SER A 152 25.12 0.01 11.33
C SER A 152 24.08 0.92 12.00
N GLY A 153 22.84 0.90 11.52
CA GLY A 153 21.72 1.70 12.06
C GLY A 153 20.64 0.87 12.71
N GLY A 154 20.47 -0.38 12.29
CA GLY A 154 19.38 -1.22 12.79
C GLY A 154 19.48 -2.68 12.41
N VAL A 155 18.67 -3.49 13.06
CA VAL A 155 18.44 -4.90 12.74
C VAL A 155 16.94 -5.19 12.74
N TYR A 156 16.48 -5.93 11.75
CA TYR A 156 15.04 -6.23 11.61
C TYR A 156 14.77 -7.60 10.99
N THR A 157 13.52 -8.01 11.15
CA THR A 157 12.94 -9.15 10.44
C THR A 157 11.51 -8.80 9.99
N HIS A 158 10.75 -9.78 9.50
CA HIS A 158 9.38 -9.58 9.02
C HIS A 158 8.48 -10.74 9.40
N TYR A 159 7.35 -10.46 10.06
CA TYR A 159 6.34 -11.46 10.36
C TYR A 159 5.62 -11.90 9.09
N ALA A 160 5.47 -13.22 8.95
CA ALA A 160 4.77 -13.85 7.83
C ALA A 160 3.25 -13.92 8.03
N MET A 161 2.81 -14.07 9.29
CA MET A 161 1.43 -14.44 9.64
C MET A 161 0.78 -13.45 10.63
N ALA A 162 1.19 -12.17 10.60
CA ALA A 162 0.70 -11.20 11.58
C ALA A 162 -0.75 -10.73 11.37
N ASP A 163 -1.32 -11.00 10.21
CA ASP A 163 -2.74 -10.76 9.87
C ASP A 163 -3.66 -11.92 10.24
N GLU A 164 -3.09 -13.06 10.68
CA GLU A 164 -3.83 -14.21 11.20
C GLU A 164 -3.80 -14.18 12.73
N ALA A 165 -4.97 -14.03 13.35
CA ALA A 165 -5.09 -14.02 14.80
C ALA A 165 -4.61 -15.35 15.40
N ASP A 166 -3.82 -15.26 16.50
CA ASP A 166 -3.34 -16.40 17.27
C ASP A 166 -2.54 -17.45 16.49
N HIS A 167 -2.01 -17.10 15.30
CA HIS A 167 -1.21 -18.02 14.52
C HIS A 167 0.15 -18.28 15.21
N PRO A 168 0.55 -19.55 15.46
CA PRO A 168 1.77 -19.90 16.21
C PRO A 168 3.07 -19.45 15.52
N GLY A 169 3.03 -19.07 14.25
CA GLY A 169 4.17 -18.52 13.53
C GLY A 169 4.66 -17.18 14.08
N VAL A 170 3.77 -16.35 14.63
CA VAL A 170 4.17 -15.05 15.21
C VAL A 170 5.07 -15.21 16.42
N PRO A 171 4.67 -15.93 17.50
CA PRO A 171 5.57 -16.17 18.64
C PRO A 171 6.81 -16.98 18.27
N THR A 172 6.72 -17.91 17.31
CA THR A 172 7.89 -18.65 16.82
C THR A 172 8.91 -17.73 16.18
N GLN A 173 8.50 -16.84 15.25
CA GLN A 173 9.39 -15.88 14.62
C GLN A 173 9.96 -14.87 15.64
N HIS A 174 9.13 -14.46 16.62
CA HIS A 174 9.59 -13.58 17.69
C HIS A 174 10.71 -14.22 18.51
N ALA A 175 10.51 -15.46 18.96
CA ALA A 175 11.54 -16.20 19.71
C ALA A 175 12.84 -16.38 18.90
N GLN A 176 12.77 -16.57 17.59
CA GLN A 176 13.96 -16.59 16.73
C GLN A 176 14.63 -15.21 16.65
N PHE A 177 13.84 -14.13 16.59
CA PHE A 177 14.40 -12.79 16.59
C PHE A 177 15.11 -12.46 17.92
N GLU A 178 14.54 -12.84 19.07
CA GLU A 178 15.17 -12.68 20.38
C GLU A 178 16.52 -13.41 20.45
N LYS A 179 16.60 -14.64 19.96
CA LYS A 179 17.88 -15.36 19.84
C LYS A 179 18.90 -14.63 18.98
N ALA A 180 18.46 -14.03 17.87
CA ALA A 180 19.36 -13.26 17.03
C ALA A 180 19.90 -12.02 17.76
N MET A 181 19.14 -11.42 18.68
CA MET A 181 19.58 -10.25 19.45
C MET A 181 20.76 -10.55 20.38
N GLU A 182 21.03 -11.80 20.72
CA GLU A 182 22.26 -12.20 21.43
C GLU A 182 23.53 -11.86 20.63
N TYR A 183 23.44 -11.79 19.28
CA TYR A 183 24.53 -11.40 18.40
C TYR A 183 24.58 -9.90 18.12
N PHE A 184 23.47 -9.17 18.28
CA PHE A 184 23.31 -7.79 17.79
C PHE A 184 22.78 -6.84 18.88
N ASP A 185 23.10 -7.08 20.14
CA ASP A 185 22.57 -6.32 21.29
C ASP A 185 22.97 -4.84 21.30
N GLU A 186 24.14 -4.50 20.75
CA GLU A 186 24.62 -3.12 20.67
C GLU A 186 23.99 -2.30 19.53
N ILE A 187 23.25 -2.93 18.60
CA ILE A 187 22.60 -2.20 17.51
C ILE A 187 21.37 -1.45 18.06
N PRO A 188 21.28 -0.11 17.85
CA PRO A 188 20.31 0.72 18.56
C PRO A 188 18.86 0.48 18.14
N LEU A 189 18.61 0.14 16.87
CA LEU A 189 17.25 -0.06 16.37
C LEU A 189 16.99 -1.55 16.13
N LYS A 190 16.07 -2.12 16.91
CA LYS A 190 15.66 -3.53 16.83
C LYS A 190 14.17 -3.56 16.55
N TYR A 191 13.75 -4.09 15.39
CA TYR A 191 12.36 -4.01 15.02
C TYR A 191 11.88 -5.17 14.14
N ILE A 192 10.66 -5.60 14.37
CA ILE A 192 10.05 -6.73 13.69
C ILE A 192 8.64 -6.39 13.19
N SER A 193 7.90 -5.52 13.91
CA SER A 193 6.50 -5.28 13.65
C SER A 193 6.23 -4.61 12.30
N ASN A 194 5.36 -5.25 11.53
CA ASN A 194 4.65 -4.65 10.40
C ASN A 194 3.30 -4.07 10.87
N GLY A 195 2.53 -3.45 9.96
CA GLY A 195 1.26 -2.84 10.28
C GLY A 195 0.24 -3.81 10.89
N ALA A 196 0.20 -5.07 10.46
CA ALA A 196 -0.71 -6.06 11.01
C ALA A 196 -0.28 -6.49 12.42
N ALA A 197 1.01 -6.78 12.63
CA ALA A 197 1.53 -7.17 13.94
C ALA A 197 1.33 -6.08 14.99
N SER A 198 1.61 -4.82 14.63
CA SER A 198 1.40 -3.70 15.56
C SER A 198 -0.08 -3.51 15.92
N LEU A 199 -0.98 -3.69 14.94
CA LEU A 199 -2.42 -3.53 15.13
C LEU A 199 -3.03 -4.66 15.94
N SER A 200 -2.59 -5.90 15.73
CA SER A 200 -3.12 -7.08 16.45
C SER A 200 -2.66 -7.16 17.89
N GLY A 201 -1.53 -6.52 18.25
CA GLY A 201 -0.94 -6.61 19.58
C GLY A 201 -0.36 -7.98 19.93
N GLN A 202 -0.19 -8.88 18.94
CA GLN A 202 0.28 -10.26 19.17
C GLN A 202 1.77 -10.37 19.52
N ALA A 203 2.52 -9.29 19.32
CA ALA A 203 3.95 -9.27 19.59
C ALA A 203 4.41 -7.86 19.98
N PRO A 204 5.54 -7.74 20.69
CA PRO A 204 6.15 -6.46 20.99
C PRO A 204 6.39 -5.63 19.73
N MET A 205 6.18 -4.33 19.80
CA MET A 205 6.34 -3.45 18.63
C MET A 205 7.80 -3.26 18.22
N GLY A 206 8.74 -3.40 19.19
CA GLY A 206 10.15 -3.07 18.97
C GLY A 206 10.38 -1.56 18.88
N SER A 207 11.57 -1.16 18.44
CA SER A 207 11.95 0.27 18.35
C SER A 207 11.24 1.03 17.25
N ILE A 208 10.73 0.34 16.23
CA ILE A 208 10.08 0.92 15.04
C ILE A 208 8.93 0.03 14.59
N VAL A 209 7.78 0.64 14.26
CA VAL A 209 6.69 0.00 13.51
C VAL A 209 6.78 0.42 12.04
N ARG A 210 6.74 -0.56 11.13
CA ARG A 210 6.69 -0.34 9.68
C ARG A 210 5.28 -0.52 9.17
N THR A 211 4.66 0.53 8.69
CA THR A 211 3.29 0.45 8.15
C THR A 211 3.10 1.35 6.93
N GLY A 212 2.06 1.11 6.16
CA GLY A 212 1.73 1.88 4.96
C GLY A 212 0.23 1.94 4.72
N LEU A 213 -0.45 0.80 4.67
CA LEU A 213 -1.88 0.72 4.33
C LEU A 213 -2.79 1.56 5.22
N PRO A 214 -2.59 1.65 6.56
CA PRO A 214 -3.39 2.51 7.43
C PRO A 214 -3.35 3.99 7.08
N PHE A 215 -2.28 4.50 6.48
CA PHE A 215 -2.21 5.91 6.05
C PHE A 215 -3.26 6.22 4.97
N TRP A 216 -3.65 5.21 4.19
CA TRP A 216 -4.67 5.31 3.15
C TRP A 216 -6.08 5.02 3.68
N GLY A 217 -6.23 4.86 5.00
CA GLY A 217 -7.51 4.53 5.64
C GLY A 217 -7.92 3.07 5.51
N LEU A 218 -6.96 2.19 5.22
CA LEU A 218 -7.22 0.78 4.97
C LEU A 218 -6.57 -0.10 6.06
N SER A 219 -7.32 -1.06 6.57
CA SER A 219 -6.78 -2.04 7.53
C SER A 219 -5.90 -3.08 6.84
N PRO A 220 -4.72 -3.42 7.40
CA PRO A 220 -3.93 -4.56 6.97
C PRO A 220 -4.53 -5.92 7.37
N ILE A 221 -5.52 -5.93 8.28
CA ILE A 221 -6.23 -7.13 8.75
C ILE A 221 -7.63 -7.12 8.16
N PRO A 222 -8.07 -8.22 7.51
CA PRO A 222 -9.41 -8.33 6.94
C PRO A 222 -10.50 -8.07 7.98
N PRO A 223 -11.62 -7.39 7.64
CA PRO A 223 -12.68 -7.07 8.60
C PRO A 223 -13.21 -8.28 9.38
N TRP A 224 -13.32 -9.44 8.72
CA TRP A 224 -13.83 -10.69 9.35
C TRP A 224 -12.79 -11.42 10.21
N LYS A 225 -11.54 -10.94 10.30
CA LYS A 225 -10.47 -11.44 11.19
C LYS A 225 -10.12 -10.46 12.31
N GLN A 226 -10.79 -9.30 12.37
CA GLN A 226 -10.47 -8.26 13.36
C GLN A 226 -11.07 -8.57 14.71
N SER A 227 -10.25 -8.52 15.77
CA SER A 227 -10.73 -8.49 17.15
C SER A 227 -11.47 -7.17 17.45
N ALA A 228 -12.23 -7.12 18.55
CA ALA A 228 -12.92 -5.90 18.98
C ALA A 228 -11.95 -4.72 19.19
N GLN A 229 -10.75 -4.98 19.70
CA GLN A 229 -9.71 -3.98 19.88
C GLN A 229 -9.25 -3.44 18.50
N VAL A 230 -8.93 -4.31 17.54
CA VAL A 230 -8.54 -3.93 16.18
C VAL A 230 -9.63 -3.10 15.53
N GLN A 231 -10.90 -3.54 15.62
CA GLN A 231 -12.04 -2.79 15.08
C GLN A 231 -12.16 -1.38 15.68
N SER A 232 -11.88 -1.21 16.97
CA SER A 232 -11.94 0.10 17.62
C SER A 232 -10.92 1.10 17.06
N ILE A 233 -9.75 0.62 16.65
CA ILE A 233 -8.70 1.42 16.02
C ILE A 233 -9.06 1.69 14.55
N VAL A 234 -9.40 0.64 13.81
CA VAL A 234 -9.70 0.72 12.37
C VAL A 234 -10.87 1.66 12.08
N LYS A 235 -11.88 1.72 12.96
CA LYS A 235 -13.01 2.67 12.84
C LYS A 235 -12.60 4.14 12.89
N LYS A 236 -11.43 4.47 13.43
CA LYS A 236 -10.90 5.85 13.43
C LYS A 236 -10.21 6.20 12.11
N LEU A 237 -9.79 5.20 11.31
CA LEU A 237 -9.16 5.42 10.02
C LEU A 237 -10.18 5.91 8.99
N GLN A 238 -9.81 6.93 8.23
CA GLN A 238 -10.65 7.51 7.20
C GLN A 238 -10.16 7.10 5.80
N PRO A 239 -11.01 6.50 4.95
CA PRO A 239 -10.65 6.26 3.55
C PRO A 239 -10.23 7.56 2.87
N THR A 240 -9.01 7.59 2.33
CA THR A 240 -8.42 8.81 1.76
C THR A 240 -8.65 8.95 0.28
N THR A 241 -9.04 7.87 -0.40
CA THR A 241 -9.01 7.78 -1.86
C THR A 241 -10.35 7.38 -2.42
N THR A 242 -10.80 8.12 -3.43
CA THR A 242 -11.95 7.78 -4.25
C THR A 242 -11.51 7.70 -5.72
N TRP A 243 -11.80 6.59 -6.39
CA TRP A 243 -11.59 6.48 -7.83
C TRP A 243 -12.85 6.93 -8.54
N VAL A 244 -12.74 8.03 -9.27
CA VAL A 244 -13.87 8.65 -9.96
C VAL A 244 -13.76 8.52 -11.48
N SER A 245 -14.93 8.47 -12.13
CA SER A 245 -15.10 8.52 -13.58
C SER A 245 -16.48 9.10 -13.90
N GLU A 246 -16.94 8.95 -15.14
CA GLU A 246 -18.23 9.44 -15.59
C GLU A 246 -18.89 8.50 -16.60
N VAL A 247 -20.21 8.63 -16.75
CA VAL A 247 -20.99 7.90 -17.77
C VAL A 247 -20.83 8.59 -19.11
N ILE A 248 -20.23 7.91 -20.11
CA ILE A 248 -19.99 8.48 -21.44
C ILE A 248 -21.04 8.05 -22.48
N GLN A 249 -21.72 6.93 -22.25
CA GLN A 249 -22.76 6.43 -23.16
C GLN A 249 -23.81 5.66 -22.38
N GLN A 250 -25.04 5.65 -22.89
CA GLN A 250 -26.16 4.90 -22.32
C GLN A 250 -26.98 4.26 -23.45
N ARG A 251 -27.39 3.02 -23.21
CA ARG A 251 -28.16 2.25 -24.19
C ARG A 251 -29.27 1.45 -23.50
N PRO A 252 -30.54 1.63 -23.86
CA PRO A 252 -31.63 0.73 -23.45
C PRO A 252 -31.35 -0.69 -23.97
N ILE A 253 -31.52 -1.69 -23.13
CA ILE A 253 -31.34 -3.11 -23.45
C ILE A 253 -32.50 -3.86 -22.83
N PRO A 254 -33.21 -4.74 -23.60
CA PRO A 254 -34.29 -5.54 -23.08
C PRO A 254 -33.84 -6.67 -22.16
N ALA A 255 -34.73 -7.16 -21.32
CA ALA A 255 -34.52 -8.35 -20.50
C ALA A 255 -34.09 -9.55 -21.34
N GLY A 256 -33.12 -10.33 -20.82
CA GLY A 256 -32.60 -11.51 -21.45
C GLY A 256 -31.45 -11.25 -22.44
N ASP A 257 -31.28 -10.03 -22.95
CA ASP A 257 -30.15 -9.70 -23.80
C ASP A 257 -28.84 -9.67 -22.98
N CYS A 258 -27.76 -10.14 -23.58
CA CYS A 258 -26.45 -10.17 -22.97
C CYS A 258 -25.55 -9.04 -23.48
N VAL A 259 -24.68 -8.54 -22.60
CA VAL A 259 -23.74 -7.47 -22.93
C VAL A 259 -22.28 -7.90 -22.69
N SER A 260 -21.34 -7.20 -23.35
CA SER A 260 -19.91 -7.44 -23.23
C SER A 260 -19.44 -8.82 -23.77
N TYR A 261 -18.16 -9.11 -23.57
CA TYR A 261 -17.54 -10.34 -24.10
C TYR A 261 -18.07 -11.62 -23.45
N GLY A 262 -18.34 -12.60 -24.30
CA GLY A 262 -18.71 -13.95 -23.87
C GLY A 262 -20.14 -14.09 -23.37
N TRP A 263 -20.91 -13.01 -23.38
CA TRP A 263 -22.33 -13.00 -23.01
C TRP A 263 -22.63 -13.74 -21.70
N VAL A 264 -21.81 -13.48 -20.70
CA VAL A 264 -21.80 -14.22 -19.43
C VAL A 264 -22.85 -13.75 -18.42
N TRP A 265 -23.53 -12.66 -18.71
CA TRP A 265 -24.54 -12.07 -17.82
C TRP A 265 -25.70 -11.50 -18.64
N PRO A 266 -26.86 -12.17 -18.63
CA PRO A 266 -28.07 -11.67 -19.26
C PRO A 266 -28.70 -10.56 -18.43
N MET A 267 -29.32 -9.58 -19.07
CA MET A 267 -30.09 -8.53 -18.41
C MET A 267 -31.22 -9.14 -17.59
N PRO A 268 -31.32 -8.85 -16.27
CA PRO A 268 -32.36 -9.43 -15.42
C PRO A 268 -33.75 -8.91 -15.75
N GLU A 269 -33.84 -7.68 -16.24
CA GLU A 269 -35.07 -6.97 -16.65
C GLU A 269 -34.71 -5.90 -17.70
N ASP A 270 -35.72 -5.28 -18.29
CA ASP A 270 -35.52 -4.13 -19.16
C ASP A 270 -34.80 -3.01 -18.40
N GLY A 271 -33.81 -2.41 -19.04
CA GLY A 271 -33.03 -1.37 -18.37
C GLY A 271 -32.04 -0.65 -19.28
N VAL A 272 -31.08 -0.01 -18.69
CA VAL A 272 -30.10 0.80 -19.40
C VAL A 272 -28.69 0.32 -19.03
N ILE A 273 -27.89 0.05 -20.04
CA ILE A 273 -26.45 -0.13 -19.86
C ILE A 273 -25.77 1.22 -19.92
N LEU A 274 -25.06 1.55 -18.86
CA LEU A 274 -24.17 2.72 -18.77
C LEU A 274 -22.74 2.28 -19.08
N THR A 275 -22.10 2.97 -20.02
CA THR A 275 -20.69 2.75 -20.38
C THR A 275 -19.83 3.75 -19.64
N ILE A 276 -18.82 3.23 -18.92
CA ILE A 276 -17.84 4.00 -18.14
C ILE A 276 -16.47 3.74 -18.73
N PRO A 277 -15.65 4.80 -19.05
CA PRO A 277 -14.39 4.68 -19.76
C PRO A 277 -13.23 4.28 -18.84
N VAL A 278 -13.40 3.17 -18.13
CA VAL A 278 -12.42 2.55 -17.24
C VAL A 278 -12.45 1.04 -17.46
N GLY A 279 -11.29 0.42 -17.59
CA GLY A 279 -11.15 -1.02 -17.71
C GLY A 279 -9.84 -1.52 -17.10
N TYR A 280 -9.44 -2.77 -17.42
CA TYR A 280 -8.27 -3.36 -16.78
C TYR A 280 -6.94 -2.67 -17.19
N ALA A 281 -6.89 -1.92 -18.29
CA ALA A 281 -5.73 -1.08 -18.63
C ALA A 281 -5.58 0.15 -17.72
N HIS A 282 -6.59 0.48 -16.93
CA HIS A 282 -6.54 1.50 -15.87
C HIS A 282 -6.22 0.89 -14.50
N GLY A 283 -6.22 -0.45 -14.40
CA GLY A 283 -6.04 -1.18 -13.14
C GLY A 283 -7.35 -1.72 -12.53
N PHE A 284 -8.50 -1.56 -13.19
CA PHE A 284 -9.77 -2.09 -12.70
C PHE A 284 -9.76 -3.63 -12.79
N PRO A 285 -10.09 -4.38 -11.72
CA PRO A 285 -9.96 -5.83 -11.72
C PRO A 285 -10.84 -6.51 -12.77
N ARG A 286 -10.23 -7.34 -13.64
CA ARG A 286 -10.94 -8.01 -14.73
C ARG A 286 -11.81 -9.17 -14.24
N ASN A 287 -11.47 -9.76 -13.12
CA ASN A 287 -12.13 -10.94 -12.53
C ASN A 287 -13.30 -10.61 -11.59
N LEU A 288 -13.68 -9.34 -11.48
CA LEU A 288 -14.89 -8.96 -10.73
C LEU A 288 -16.13 -9.65 -11.32
N PRO A 289 -16.98 -10.29 -10.49
CA PRO A 289 -18.13 -11.04 -10.95
C PRO A 289 -19.24 -10.12 -11.46
N PRO A 290 -19.70 -10.29 -12.72
CA PRO A 290 -20.89 -9.60 -13.23
C PRO A 290 -22.13 -9.95 -12.42
N GLY A 291 -22.99 -8.95 -12.17
CA GLY A 291 -24.21 -9.10 -11.38
C GLY A 291 -24.02 -9.03 -9.86
N GLU A 292 -22.76 -9.04 -9.37
CA GLU A 292 -22.45 -8.91 -7.94
C GLU A 292 -21.62 -7.64 -7.67
N ALA A 293 -20.50 -7.47 -8.39
CA ALA A 293 -19.70 -6.27 -8.32
C ALA A 293 -20.49 -5.05 -8.82
N TRP A 294 -20.19 -3.89 -8.26
CA TRP A 294 -20.98 -2.70 -8.51
C TRP A 294 -20.14 -1.41 -8.46
N VAL A 295 -20.71 -0.35 -8.98
CA VAL A 295 -20.23 1.01 -8.85
C VAL A 295 -21.34 1.92 -8.38
N ALA A 296 -21.02 3.09 -7.82
CA ALA A 296 -22.01 4.08 -7.46
C ALA A 296 -22.13 5.16 -8.54
N VAL A 297 -23.33 5.37 -9.05
CA VAL A 297 -23.65 6.39 -10.06
C VAL A 297 -24.42 7.51 -9.38
N GLN A 298 -24.00 8.75 -9.55
CA GLN A 298 -24.65 9.90 -8.97
C GLN A 298 -26.04 10.12 -9.59
N THR A 299 -27.03 10.50 -8.77
CA THR A 299 -28.40 10.85 -9.20
C THR A 299 -28.84 12.13 -8.49
N ASN A 300 -29.97 12.68 -8.89
CA ASN A 300 -30.57 13.85 -8.21
C ASN A 300 -30.96 13.55 -6.74
N GLY A 301 -31.18 12.26 -6.42
CA GLY A 301 -31.58 11.81 -5.07
C GLY A 301 -30.42 11.22 -4.24
N GLY A 302 -29.19 11.28 -4.71
CA GLY A 302 -28.03 10.67 -4.04
C GLY A 302 -27.22 9.76 -4.95
N TRP A 303 -26.87 8.57 -4.48
CA TRP A 303 -26.03 7.60 -5.20
C TRP A 303 -26.79 6.30 -5.45
N MET A 304 -26.79 5.84 -6.67
CA MET A 304 -27.41 4.59 -7.11
C MET A 304 -26.34 3.51 -7.27
N LYS A 305 -26.57 2.36 -6.65
CA LYS A 305 -25.76 1.15 -6.85
C LYS A 305 -26.09 0.55 -8.22
N CYS A 306 -25.12 0.49 -9.12
CA CYS A 306 -25.23 -0.08 -10.46
C CYS A 306 -24.34 -1.32 -10.57
N LEU A 307 -24.95 -2.47 -10.86
CA LEU A 307 -24.22 -3.74 -10.96
C LEU A 307 -23.38 -3.81 -12.23
N LEU A 308 -22.20 -4.43 -12.15
CA LEU A 308 -21.36 -4.72 -13.30
C LEU A 308 -22.13 -5.64 -14.27
N ALA A 309 -22.28 -5.20 -15.52
CA ALA A 309 -23.00 -5.91 -16.56
C ALA A 309 -22.01 -6.53 -17.56
N GLY A 310 -21.78 -7.82 -17.44
CA GLY A 310 -20.84 -8.56 -18.27
C GLY A 310 -19.35 -8.30 -17.90
N ARG A 311 -18.45 -8.83 -18.71
CA ARG A 311 -17.01 -8.81 -18.41
C ARG A 311 -16.40 -7.42 -18.54
N VAL A 312 -15.51 -7.08 -17.61
CA VAL A 312 -14.63 -5.90 -17.73
C VAL A 312 -13.78 -6.01 -18.98
N THR A 313 -13.72 -4.94 -19.78
CA THR A 313 -12.91 -4.87 -20.99
C THR A 313 -11.61 -4.09 -20.74
N MET A 314 -10.77 -3.93 -21.75
CA MET A 314 -9.50 -3.21 -21.61
C MET A 314 -9.74 -1.75 -21.18
N ASP A 315 -10.70 -1.09 -21.80
CA ASP A 315 -10.89 0.37 -21.68
C ASP A 315 -12.23 0.76 -21.06
N TYR A 316 -13.19 -0.19 -20.92
CA TYR A 316 -14.55 0.09 -20.48
C TYR A 316 -15.07 -0.94 -19.50
N ILE A 317 -15.90 -0.47 -18.57
CA ILE A 317 -16.87 -1.30 -17.85
C ILE A 317 -18.29 -0.91 -18.30
N LEU A 318 -19.18 -1.88 -18.24
CA LEU A 318 -20.60 -1.72 -18.48
C LEU A 318 -21.32 -1.98 -17.17
N VAL A 319 -22.25 -1.13 -16.80
CA VAL A 319 -23.06 -1.31 -15.60
C VAL A 319 -24.54 -1.16 -15.90
N TYR A 320 -25.33 -1.94 -15.19
CA TYR A 320 -26.78 -1.91 -15.28
C TYR A 320 -27.37 -0.81 -14.40
N ALA A 321 -28.28 -0.04 -14.98
CA ALA A 321 -29.14 0.92 -14.29
C ALA A 321 -30.60 0.72 -14.72
N PRO A 322 -31.60 0.89 -13.82
CA PRO A 322 -32.99 0.75 -14.17
C PRO A 322 -33.48 1.87 -15.10
N THR A 323 -32.88 3.03 -15.08
CA THR A 323 -33.26 4.21 -15.87
C THR A 323 -32.03 4.95 -16.39
N LYS A 324 -32.26 5.82 -17.38
CA LYS A 324 -31.24 6.76 -17.87
C LYS A 324 -30.82 7.75 -16.77
N VAL A 325 -29.57 8.18 -16.85
CA VAL A 325 -28.99 9.25 -16.02
C VAL A 325 -28.58 10.42 -16.92
N PRO A 326 -28.33 11.63 -16.40
CA PRO A 326 -27.73 12.71 -17.19
C PRO A 326 -26.42 12.30 -17.86
N ALA A 327 -26.08 12.90 -19.00
CA ALA A 327 -24.78 12.68 -19.62
C ALA A 327 -23.65 13.16 -18.71
N PHE A 328 -22.52 12.46 -18.73
CA PHE A 328 -21.35 12.75 -17.89
C PHE A 328 -21.62 12.72 -16.38
N THR A 329 -22.61 11.91 -15.97
CA THR A 329 -22.91 11.68 -14.56
C THR A 329 -21.69 11.06 -13.87
N LYS A 330 -21.30 11.63 -12.71
CA LYS A 330 -20.17 11.16 -11.90
C LYS A 330 -20.38 9.74 -11.39
N VAL A 331 -19.32 8.96 -11.41
CA VAL A 331 -19.30 7.56 -10.96
C VAL A 331 -18.18 7.39 -9.94
N HIS A 332 -18.46 6.75 -8.82
CA HIS A 332 -17.45 6.26 -7.88
C HIS A 332 -17.25 4.76 -8.10
N LEU A 333 -16.04 4.42 -8.57
CA LEU A 333 -15.64 3.05 -8.89
C LEU A 333 -15.13 2.30 -7.67
N PHE A 334 -14.42 3.02 -6.78
CA PHE A 334 -13.75 2.52 -5.57
C PHE A 334 -13.73 3.64 -4.53
N GLY A 335 -13.96 3.31 -3.26
CA GLY A 335 -14.04 4.31 -2.20
C GLY A 335 -15.17 5.31 -2.37
N GLY A 336 -15.26 6.30 -1.52
CA GLY A 336 -16.37 7.24 -1.51
C GLY A 336 -17.71 6.54 -1.34
N HIS A 337 -18.55 6.57 -2.37
CA HIS A 337 -19.84 5.86 -2.41
C HIS A 337 -19.77 4.53 -3.19
N GLY A 338 -18.62 4.21 -3.81
CA GLY A 338 -18.37 2.93 -4.48
C GLY A 338 -17.99 1.81 -3.51
N MET A 339 -17.61 0.65 -4.06
CA MET A 339 -17.15 -0.48 -3.25
C MET A 339 -15.97 -0.07 -2.37
N ASP A 340 -15.95 -0.55 -1.13
CA ASP A 340 -14.74 -0.42 -0.30
C ASP A 340 -13.63 -1.39 -0.74
N ALA A 341 -12.42 -1.16 -0.22
CA ALA A 341 -11.24 -1.91 -0.62
C ALA A 341 -11.32 -3.41 -0.30
N TRP A 342 -11.87 -3.79 0.85
CA TRP A 342 -11.99 -5.18 1.23
C TRP A 342 -13.14 -5.89 0.51
N GLU A 343 -14.26 -5.19 0.25
CA GLU A 343 -15.36 -5.72 -0.55
C GLU A 343 -14.89 -6.02 -1.99
N MET A 344 -14.22 -5.06 -2.64
CA MET A 344 -13.68 -5.24 -3.98
C MET A 344 -12.59 -6.32 -4.02
N ALA A 345 -11.68 -6.34 -3.04
CA ALA A 345 -10.61 -7.34 -2.96
C ALA A 345 -11.17 -8.75 -2.82
N ARG A 346 -12.18 -8.95 -1.96
CA ARG A 346 -12.83 -10.26 -1.78
C ARG A 346 -13.49 -10.74 -3.07
N MET A 347 -14.20 -9.87 -3.79
CA MET A 347 -14.84 -10.22 -5.07
C MET A 347 -13.82 -10.49 -6.17
N ALA A 348 -12.67 -9.82 -6.13
CA ALA A 348 -11.56 -10.00 -7.07
C ALA A 348 -10.56 -11.09 -6.63
N GLU A 349 -10.84 -11.84 -5.57
CA GLU A 349 -9.97 -12.90 -5.00
C GLU A 349 -8.55 -12.40 -4.75
N THR A 350 -8.41 -11.22 -4.13
CA THR A 350 -7.13 -10.56 -3.86
C THR A 350 -7.16 -9.77 -2.55
N ILE A 351 -6.19 -8.88 -2.36
CA ILE A 351 -6.02 -8.03 -1.17
C ILE A 351 -6.00 -6.53 -1.56
N PRO A 352 -6.38 -5.60 -0.65
CA PRO A 352 -6.36 -4.16 -0.91
C PRO A 352 -5.02 -3.62 -1.40
N TYR A 353 -3.90 -4.21 -0.96
CA TYR A 353 -2.56 -3.86 -1.43
C TYR A 353 -2.43 -3.98 -2.96
N GLU A 354 -2.88 -5.11 -3.52
CA GLU A 354 -2.81 -5.36 -4.94
C GLU A 354 -3.75 -4.45 -5.72
N LEU A 355 -4.97 -4.23 -5.23
CA LEU A 355 -5.93 -3.32 -5.87
C LEU A 355 -5.34 -1.93 -6.06
N CYS A 356 -4.78 -1.34 -5.00
CA CYS A 356 -4.23 0.01 -5.03
C CYS A 356 -2.97 0.10 -5.92
N THR A 357 -2.10 -0.91 -5.88
CA THR A 357 -0.87 -0.92 -6.69
C THR A 357 -1.10 -1.18 -8.18
N ARG A 358 -2.30 -1.63 -8.57
CA ARG A 358 -2.69 -1.83 -9.98
C ARG A 358 -3.04 -0.55 -10.72
N TRP A 359 -3.35 0.55 -10.03
CA TRP A 359 -3.69 1.81 -10.71
C TRP A 359 -2.53 2.29 -11.60
N THR A 360 -2.79 2.33 -12.91
CA THR A 360 -1.78 2.68 -13.91
C THR A 360 -1.63 4.20 -14.06
N ASP A 361 -0.69 4.64 -14.88
CA ASP A 361 -0.50 6.07 -15.20
C ASP A 361 -1.65 6.67 -16.04
N ARG A 362 -2.57 5.83 -16.54
CA ARG A 362 -3.80 6.30 -17.17
C ARG A 362 -4.76 6.98 -16.18
N VAL A 363 -4.58 6.73 -14.87
CA VAL A 363 -5.42 7.29 -13.80
C VAL A 363 -4.59 8.30 -13.01
N PRO A 364 -4.69 9.60 -13.31
CA PRO A 364 -4.00 10.65 -12.57
C PRO A 364 -4.39 10.66 -11.09
N ARG A 365 -3.48 11.11 -10.24
CA ARG A 365 -3.70 11.34 -8.82
C ARG A 365 -3.93 12.83 -8.60
N GLU A 366 -5.14 13.20 -8.22
CA GLU A 366 -5.53 14.54 -7.83
C GLU A 366 -5.56 14.62 -6.30
N VAL A 367 -4.62 15.34 -5.74
CA VAL A 367 -4.46 15.44 -4.30
C VAL A 367 -5.01 16.76 -3.82
N PHE A 368 -6.00 16.69 -2.93
CA PHE A 368 -6.63 17.84 -2.29
C PHE A 368 -5.97 18.16 -0.94
N HIS A 369 -6.15 19.40 -0.46
CA HIS A 369 -5.66 19.86 0.83
C HIS A 369 -4.12 19.75 0.99
N LEU A 370 -3.39 19.91 -0.11
CA LEU A 370 -1.94 20.07 -0.05
C LEU A 370 -1.63 21.41 0.62
N ARG A 371 -1.13 21.35 1.86
CA ARG A 371 -0.58 22.53 2.51
C ARG A 371 0.72 22.91 1.80
N GLN A 372 0.85 24.15 1.35
CA GLN A 372 2.15 24.63 0.90
C GLN A 372 3.11 24.61 2.12
N PRO A 373 4.38 24.18 1.96
CA PRO A 373 5.35 24.39 3.01
C PRO A 373 5.40 25.89 3.32
N SER A 374 5.13 26.25 4.57
CA SER A 374 5.41 27.59 5.06
C SER A 374 6.91 27.80 4.95
N PHE A 375 7.35 28.64 4.04
CA PHE A 375 8.71 29.14 4.00
C PHE A 375 8.82 30.16 5.16
N GLU A 376 9.18 29.68 6.36
CA GLU A 376 9.78 30.50 7.40
C GLU A 376 11.30 30.36 7.38
#